data_d5f9eefa0f9d4435099be03a573d84db
#
_entry.id   d5f9eefa0f9d4435099be03a573d84db
#
_cell.length_a   1.000
_cell.length_b   1.000
_cell.length_c   1.000
_cell.angle_alpha   90.00
_cell.angle_beta   90.00
_cell.angle_gamma   90.00
#
_symmetry.space_group_name_H-M   'P 1'
#
loop_
_entity.id
_entity.type
_entity.pdbx_description
1 polymer ?
#
loop_
_entity_poly.entity_id
_entity_poly.type
_entity_poly.pdbx_seq_one_letter_code
_entity_poly.pdbx_strand_id
1 'polypeptide(L)'
;MSPPRASTIVAVLLACAAGPASAQAYTRQGYVEPSARTIEITPFGGFFWSTGVSTSVGTLAFDPGPDAGVALGFQVDWKSQVEVLYLFARPQARFTSSSISYASSPPFGVTTQYLQLGGLTTFGQGTLEPFISGGLGLAWFSPSDVQVQGAVTIQPQDTFVFAFNLGGGVKWWLSEAIGLRFQARFLMPVYFYSGTFISGPNGASLRVNSGIPMLQGDLSLGLAISP
;
A
#
# COMPACT_ATOMS: atom_id res chain seq x y z
N MET A 1 41.77 11.11 2.64
CA MET A 1 40.36 11.35 2.37
C MET A 1 39.60 10.10 2.80
N SER A 2 38.93 10.16 3.91
CA SER A 2 38.20 9.01 4.51
C SER A 2 36.73 9.03 4.09
N PRO A 3 36.10 7.88 3.78
CA PRO A 3 34.69 7.84 3.38
C PRO A 3 33.75 8.01 4.59
N PRO A 4 32.55 8.58 4.42
CA PRO A 4 31.61 8.79 5.50
C PRO A 4 30.90 7.49 5.88
N ARG A 5 30.70 7.33 7.18
CA ARG A 5 30.09 6.17 7.84
C ARG A 5 28.57 6.12 7.62
N ALA A 6 28.11 5.10 6.93
CA ALA A 6 26.69 4.76 6.71
C ALA A 6 26.15 3.86 7.83
N SER A 7 26.16 4.28 9.10
CA SER A 7 25.76 3.41 10.22
C SER A 7 24.73 3.98 11.18
N THR A 8 24.11 5.12 10.88
CA THR A 8 23.30 5.82 11.89
C THR A 8 21.78 5.80 11.64
N ILE A 9 21.31 5.26 10.51
CA ILE A 9 19.86 5.34 10.14
C ILE A 9 19.06 4.10 10.56
N VAL A 10 19.70 2.96 10.84
CA VAL A 10 18.99 1.71 11.19
C VAL A 10 18.54 1.66 12.67
N ALA A 11 19.12 2.48 13.54
CA ALA A 11 18.85 2.42 14.98
C ALA A 11 17.56 3.12 15.46
N VAL A 12 16.93 3.94 14.63
CA VAL A 12 15.75 4.75 15.06
C VAL A 12 14.42 4.00 14.89
N LEU A 13 14.35 3.03 14.01
CA LEU A 13 13.09 2.29 13.74
C LEU A 13 12.80 1.12 14.70
N LEU A 14 13.77 0.67 15.48
CA LEU A 14 13.56 -0.40 16.48
C LEU A 14 13.23 0.09 17.89
N ALA A 15 13.34 1.37 18.17
CA ALA A 15 13.11 1.92 19.51
C ALA A 15 11.63 2.17 19.86
N CYS A 16 10.70 2.07 18.90
CA CYS A 16 9.26 2.29 19.13
C CYS A 16 8.48 1.03 19.56
N ALA A 17 9.12 -0.14 19.64
CA ALA A 17 8.44 -1.41 19.94
C ALA A 17 8.59 -1.91 21.40
N ALA A 18 9.37 -1.21 22.24
CA ALA A 18 9.55 -1.59 23.64
C ALA A 18 9.01 -0.51 24.58
N GLY A 19 7.69 -0.41 24.65
CA GLY A 19 7.03 0.29 25.76
C GLY A 19 7.14 -0.57 27.03
N PRO A 20 7.41 0.04 28.21
CA PRO A 20 7.48 -0.71 29.46
C PRO A 20 6.11 -1.32 29.77
N ALA A 21 6.03 -2.61 29.91
CA ALA A 21 4.90 -3.32 30.47
C ALA A 21 4.81 -2.98 31.96
N SER A 22 4.25 -1.84 32.31
CA SER A 22 3.84 -1.54 33.66
C SER A 22 2.49 -2.23 33.90
N ALA A 23 2.51 -3.40 34.51
CA ALA A 23 1.35 -4.04 35.08
C ALA A 23 0.82 -3.16 36.22
N GLN A 24 0.02 -2.16 35.92
CA GLN A 24 -0.79 -1.47 36.92
C GLN A 24 -2.08 -2.27 37.09
N ALA A 25 -2.28 -2.77 38.31
CA ALA A 25 -3.53 -3.32 38.78
C ALA A 25 -4.62 -2.22 38.68
N TYR A 26 -5.37 -2.21 37.59
CA TYR A 26 -6.52 -1.33 37.42
C TYR A 26 -7.68 -1.82 38.26
N THR A 27 -8.02 -1.09 39.30
CA THR A 27 -9.25 -1.28 40.08
C THR A 27 -10.43 -1.11 39.13
N ARG A 28 -11.25 -2.12 39.00
CA ARG A 28 -12.49 -2.16 38.22
C ARG A 28 -13.46 -1.07 38.70
N GLN A 29 -13.42 0.11 38.12
CA GLN A 29 -14.50 1.08 38.25
C GLN A 29 -15.19 1.19 36.88
N GLY A 30 -16.45 0.68 36.84
CA GLY A 30 -17.37 0.92 35.75
C GLY A 30 -16.92 0.43 34.39
N TYR A 31 -16.84 -0.90 34.20
CA TYR A 31 -16.69 -1.49 32.88
C TYR A 31 -17.98 -1.23 32.10
N VAL A 32 -18.03 -0.15 31.33
CA VAL A 32 -18.96 -0.06 30.21
C VAL A 32 -18.44 -1.06 29.20
N GLU A 33 -19.17 -2.17 28.99
CA GLU A 33 -18.85 -3.11 27.93
C GLU A 33 -18.71 -2.30 26.64
N PRO A 34 -17.54 -2.36 25.96
CA PRO A 34 -17.43 -1.76 24.65
C PRO A 34 -18.46 -2.47 23.79
N SER A 35 -19.28 -1.73 23.09
CA SER A 35 -20.21 -2.28 22.10
C SER A 35 -19.42 -3.28 21.26
N ALA A 36 -19.87 -4.54 21.28
CA ALA A 36 -19.07 -5.67 20.80
C ALA A 36 -19.06 -5.71 19.26
N ARG A 37 -18.41 -4.72 18.65
CA ARG A 37 -18.08 -4.74 17.22
C ARG A 37 -16.96 -5.74 17.02
N THR A 38 -17.30 -7.00 16.88
CA THR A 38 -16.31 -8.07 16.75
C THR A 38 -15.71 -8.10 15.34
N ILE A 39 -16.51 -7.78 14.33
CA ILE A 39 -16.13 -7.82 12.93
C ILE A 39 -16.53 -6.49 12.28
N GLU A 40 -15.67 -5.97 11.43
CA GLU A 40 -15.94 -4.78 10.62
C GLU A 40 -15.62 -5.10 9.16
N ILE A 41 -16.56 -4.83 8.27
CA ILE A 41 -16.38 -4.97 6.83
C ILE A 41 -16.43 -3.57 6.24
N THR A 42 -15.36 -3.18 5.54
CA THR A 42 -15.26 -1.83 4.97
C THR A 42 -14.96 -1.91 3.47
N PRO A 43 -15.97 -2.01 2.59
CA PRO A 43 -15.77 -1.69 1.18
C PRO A 43 -15.40 -0.21 1.04
N PHE A 44 -14.46 0.09 0.15
CA PHE A 44 -13.99 1.45 -0.09
C PHE A 44 -13.68 1.68 -1.57
N GLY A 45 -13.68 2.95 -1.96
CA GLY A 45 -13.19 3.43 -3.23
C GLY A 45 -12.40 4.71 -3.03
N GLY A 46 -11.47 4.98 -3.91
CA GLY A 46 -10.56 6.07 -3.71
C GLY A 46 -9.76 6.46 -4.94
N PHE A 47 -8.63 7.06 -4.65
CA PHE A 47 -7.71 7.58 -5.62
C PHE A 47 -6.28 7.13 -5.32
N PHE A 48 -5.76 6.34 -6.24
CA PHE A 48 -4.43 5.76 -6.16
C PHE A 48 -3.43 6.62 -6.94
N TRP A 49 -2.24 6.80 -6.38
CA TRP A 49 -1.12 7.46 -7.01
C TRP A 49 0.18 6.70 -6.73
N SER A 50 1.16 6.87 -7.63
CA SER A 50 2.47 6.22 -7.52
C SER A 50 3.57 7.19 -7.95
N THR A 51 4.71 7.10 -7.29
CA THR A 51 5.92 7.80 -7.76
C THR A 51 6.47 7.08 -8.98
N GLY A 52 7.03 7.83 -9.92
CA GLY A 52 7.73 7.26 -11.07
C GLY A 52 8.97 6.48 -10.65
N VAL A 53 9.37 5.53 -11.48
CA VAL A 53 10.57 4.72 -11.29
C VAL A 53 11.59 5.08 -12.38
N SER A 54 12.79 5.50 -11.96
CA SER A 54 13.90 5.70 -12.86
C SER A 54 14.56 4.36 -13.19
N THR A 55 14.77 4.12 -14.46
CA THR A 55 15.44 2.92 -14.99
C THR A 55 16.73 3.30 -15.68
N SER A 56 17.55 2.33 -16.01
CA SER A 56 18.82 2.55 -16.75
C SER A 56 18.62 3.13 -18.15
N VAL A 57 17.42 3.02 -18.72
CA VAL A 57 17.11 3.42 -20.11
C VAL A 57 16.00 4.47 -20.21
N GLY A 58 15.46 4.94 -19.09
CA GLY A 58 14.40 5.95 -19.07
C GLY A 58 13.66 6.01 -17.76
N THR A 59 12.50 6.68 -17.76
CA THR A 59 11.62 6.82 -16.60
C THR A 59 10.27 6.19 -16.89
N LEU A 60 9.80 5.36 -15.96
CA LEU A 60 8.45 4.84 -15.94
C LEU A 60 7.62 5.71 -15.02
N ALA A 61 6.69 6.47 -15.57
CA ALA A 61 5.76 7.31 -14.83
C ALA A 61 4.39 6.64 -14.76
N PHE A 62 3.69 6.82 -13.64
CA PHE A 62 2.34 6.30 -13.44
C PHE A 62 1.36 7.47 -13.31
N ASP A 63 0.30 7.45 -14.09
CA ASP A 63 -0.79 8.40 -13.94
C ASP A 63 -1.64 7.98 -12.74
N PRO A 64 -2.03 8.92 -11.88
CA PRO A 64 -2.98 8.62 -10.82
C PRO A 64 -4.32 8.14 -11.39
N GLY A 65 -5.02 7.29 -10.63
CA GLY A 65 -6.29 6.73 -11.09
C GLY A 65 -7.18 6.24 -9.95
N PRO A 66 -8.40 5.81 -10.27
CA PRO A 66 -9.31 5.27 -9.27
C PRO A 66 -8.79 3.93 -8.72
N ASP A 67 -9.14 3.69 -7.47
CA ASP A 67 -8.99 2.40 -6.80
C ASP A 67 -10.28 1.97 -6.11
N ALA A 68 -10.31 0.71 -5.73
CA ALA A 68 -11.37 0.12 -4.92
C ALA A 68 -10.82 -1.05 -4.11
N GLY A 69 -11.49 -1.38 -3.03
CA GLY A 69 -11.08 -2.49 -2.20
C GLY A 69 -12.03 -2.82 -1.08
N VAL A 70 -11.59 -3.72 -0.22
CA VAL A 70 -12.30 -4.10 0.99
C VAL A 70 -11.31 -4.33 2.11
N ALA A 71 -11.64 -3.86 3.31
CA ALA A 71 -10.93 -4.17 4.53
C ALA A 71 -11.86 -4.99 5.44
N LEU A 72 -11.32 -6.08 6.00
CA LEU A 72 -11.98 -6.93 6.99
C LEU A 72 -11.23 -6.77 8.31
N GLY A 73 -11.88 -6.15 9.27
CA GLY A 73 -11.35 -5.88 10.61
C GLY A 73 -11.89 -6.87 11.63
N PHE A 74 -11.01 -7.40 12.47
CA PHE A 74 -11.35 -8.26 13.61
C PHE A 74 -10.88 -7.58 14.88
N GLN A 75 -11.81 -7.22 15.75
CA GLN A 75 -11.50 -6.55 17.00
C GLN A 75 -10.75 -7.51 17.95
N VAL A 76 -9.59 -7.07 18.41
CA VAL A 76 -8.77 -7.81 19.38
C VAL A 76 -8.96 -7.24 20.78
N ASP A 77 -9.02 -5.93 20.88
CA ASP A 77 -9.35 -5.20 22.09
C ASP A 77 -10.12 -3.92 21.75
N TRP A 78 -10.50 -3.14 22.74
CA TRP A 78 -11.32 -1.93 22.56
C TRP A 78 -10.69 -0.82 21.68
N LYS A 79 -9.39 -0.89 21.37
CA LYS A 79 -8.67 0.03 20.51
C LYS A 79 -8.10 -0.59 19.27
N SER A 80 -7.84 -1.91 19.30
CA SER A 80 -7.00 -2.57 18.31
C SER A 80 -7.79 -3.56 17.50
N GLN A 81 -7.59 -3.51 16.20
CA GLN A 81 -8.12 -4.48 15.22
C GLN A 81 -6.98 -5.13 14.45
N VAL A 82 -7.11 -6.40 14.14
CA VAL A 82 -6.38 -7.06 13.05
C VAL A 82 -7.17 -6.83 11.77
N GLU A 83 -6.51 -6.42 10.71
CA GLU A 83 -7.16 -6.08 9.45
C GLU A 83 -6.57 -6.88 8.30
N VAL A 84 -7.43 -7.49 7.48
CA VAL A 84 -7.09 -8.02 6.17
C VAL A 84 -7.55 -7.02 5.12
N LEU A 85 -6.63 -6.56 4.30
CA LEU A 85 -6.87 -5.55 3.27
C LEU A 85 -6.69 -6.15 1.89
N TYR A 86 -7.67 -5.97 1.01
CA TYR A 86 -7.53 -6.14 -0.42
C TYR A 86 -7.77 -4.81 -1.13
N LEU A 87 -6.83 -4.40 -1.98
CA LEU A 87 -6.90 -3.18 -2.79
C LEU A 87 -6.62 -3.52 -4.24
N PHE A 88 -7.39 -2.95 -5.14
CA PHE A 88 -7.27 -3.06 -6.58
C PHE A 88 -7.23 -1.66 -7.20
N ALA A 89 -6.23 -1.40 -8.06
CA ALA A 89 -6.09 -0.17 -8.82
C ALA A 89 -5.67 -0.47 -10.27
N ARG A 90 -5.98 0.44 -11.18
CA ARG A 90 -5.61 0.33 -12.59
C ARG A 90 -4.99 1.63 -13.12
N PRO A 91 -3.82 2.03 -12.58
CA PRO A 91 -3.12 3.20 -13.12
C PRO A 91 -2.66 2.95 -14.56
N GLN A 92 -2.50 4.04 -15.30
CA GLN A 92 -1.81 4.00 -16.59
C GLN A 92 -0.33 4.28 -16.37
N ALA A 93 0.53 3.53 -17.04
CA ALA A 93 1.96 3.74 -17.04
C ALA A 93 2.41 4.30 -18.39
N ARG A 94 3.42 5.17 -18.35
CA ARG A 94 4.10 5.73 -19.53
C ARG A 94 5.60 5.55 -19.37
N PHE A 95 6.23 5.02 -20.38
CA PHE A 95 7.67 4.95 -20.44
C PHE A 95 8.22 6.08 -21.30
N THR A 96 9.07 6.91 -20.73
CA THR A 96 9.82 7.96 -21.44
C THR A 96 11.27 7.53 -21.53
N SER A 97 11.75 7.31 -22.74
CA SER A 97 13.14 6.95 -22.97
C SER A 97 14.07 8.13 -22.75
N SER A 98 15.21 7.89 -22.12
CA SER A 98 16.32 8.86 -22.01
C SER A 98 17.35 8.72 -23.16
N SER A 99 17.17 7.76 -24.04
CA SER A 99 18.09 7.45 -25.16
C SER A 99 17.36 7.50 -26.49
N ILE A 100 18.03 8.01 -27.50
CA ILE A 100 17.54 8.06 -28.90
C ILE A 100 17.27 6.65 -29.46
N SER A 101 17.90 5.62 -28.90
CA SER A 101 17.79 4.23 -29.36
C SER A 101 16.49 3.52 -28.92
N TYR A 102 15.73 4.11 -27.99
CA TYR A 102 14.49 3.50 -27.48
C TYR A 102 13.32 4.45 -27.70
N ALA A 103 12.27 3.96 -28.32
CA ALA A 103 11.03 4.72 -28.48
C ALA A 103 10.28 4.85 -27.14
N SER A 104 9.68 6.00 -26.89
CA SER A 104 8.71 6.16 -25.80
C SER A 104 7.48 5.30 -26.09
N SER A 105 6.93 4.65 -25.09
CA SER A 105 5.73 3.84 -25.27
C SER A 105 4.46 4.68 -25.16
N PRO A 106 3.39 4.34 -25.89
CA PRO A 106 2.07 4.85 -25.58
C PRO A 106 1.66 4.43 -24.14
N PRO A 107 0.70 5.13 -23.50
CA PRO A 107 0.20 4.75 -22.20
C PRO A 107 -0.36 3.32 -22.24
N PHE A 108 -0.04 2.52 -21.23
CA PHE A 108 -0.55 1.15 -21.05
C PHE A 108 -1.05 0.95 -19.63
N GLY A 109 -2.07 0.12 -19.47
CA GLY A 109 -2.65 -0.18 -18.16
C GLY A 109 -1.75 -1.09 -17.35
N VAL A 110 -1.64 -0.83 -16.05
CA VAL A 110 -0.98 -1.73 -15.09
C VAL A 110 -2.00 -2.07 -14.00
N THR A 111 -2.48 -3.32 -14.00
CA THR A 111 -3.31 -3.78 -12.90
C THR A 111 -2.43 -3.98 -11.68
N THR A 112 -2.75 -3.26 -10.61
CA THR A 112 -2.03 -3.30 -9.34
C THR A 112 -2.97 -3.79 -8.26
N GLN A 113 -2.55 -4.82 -7.54
CA GLN A 113 -3.37 -5.42 -6.48
C GLN A 113 -2.51 -5.63 -5.24
N TYR A 114 -3.14 -5.47 -4.08
CA TYR A 114 -2.53 -5.71 -2.77
C TYR A 114 -3.41 -6.63 -1.95
N LEU A 115 -2.79 -7.60 -1.31
CA LEU A 115 -3.39 -8.40 -0.24
C LEU A 115 -2.48 -8.31 0.98
N GLN A 116 -2.98 -7.70 2.05
CA GLN A 116 -2.17 -7.38 3.22
C GLN A 116 -2.87 -7.79 4.51
N LEU A 117 -2.08 -8.18 5.49
CA LEU A 117 -2.48 -8.41 6.87
C LEU A 117 -1.82 -7.35 7.74
N GLY A 118 -2.60 -6.72 8.59
CA GLY A 118 -2.09 -5.63 9.42
C GLY A 118 -2.85 -5.44 10.71
N GLY A 119 -2.55 -4.33 11.35
CA GLY A 119 -3.22 -3.86 12.54
C GLY A 119 -3.69 -2.43 12.37
N LEU A 120 -4.74 -2.10 13.09
CA LEU A 120 -5.30 -0.77 13.19
C LEU A 120 -5.51 -0.45 14.68
N THR A 121 -5.12 0.76 15.08
CA THR A 121 -5.34 1.25 16.44
C THR A 121 -6.10 2.56 16.40
N THR A 122 -7.23 2.62 17.11
CA THR A 122 -8.06 3.83 17.23
C THR A 122 -7.66 4.67 18.42
N PHE A 123 -7.80 5.99 18.28
CA PHE A 123 -7.57 6.98 19.33
C PHE A 123 -8.89 7.63 19.72
N GLY A 124 -9.47 7.19 20.83
CA GLY A 124 -10.75 7.67 21.32
C GLY A 124 -11.87 6.66 21.13
N GLN A 125 -13.02 7.00 21.71
CA GLN A 125 -14.26 6.25 21.67
C GLN A 125 -15.38 7.24 21.41
N GLY A 126 -16.27 6.94 20.50
CA GLY A 126 -17.42 7.79 20.19
C GLY A 126 -17.76 7.85 18.71
N THR A 127 -18.38 8.95 18.33
CA THR A 127 -18.83 9.17 16.96
C THR A 127 -17.68 9.35 15.96
N LEU A 128 -16.56 9.93 16.40
CA LEU A 128 -15.36 10.13 15.59
C LEU A 128 -14.19 9.38 16.24
N GLU A 129 -13.62 8.44 15.49
CA GLU A 129 -12.51 7.60 15.93
C GLU A 129 -11.32 7.76 14.97
N PRO A 130 -10.38 8.67 15.27
CA PRO A 130 -9.12 8.72 14.56
C PRO A 130 -8.35 7.41 14.74
N PHE A 131 -7.62 6.98 13.70
CA PHE A 131 -6.85 5.75 13.76
C PHE A 131 -5.55 5.84 12.98
N ILE A 132 -4.61 4.96 13.32
CA ILE A 132 -3.46 4.62 12.51
C ILE A 132 -3.52 3.14 12.17
N SER A 133 -2.95 2.77 11.03
CA SER A 133 -2.90 1.38 10.57
C SER A 133 -1.55 1.09 9.95
N GLY A 134 -1.14 -0.16 9.99
CA GLY A 134 0.05 -0.63 9.31
C GLY A 134 -0.04 -2.13 9.05
N GLY A 135 0.59 -2.58 7.98
CA GLY A 135 0.49 -3.97 7.59
C GLY A 135 1.59 -4.39 6.63
N LEU A 136 1.60 -5.67 6.34
CA LEU A 136 2.50 -6.32 5.42
C LEU A 136 1.75 -7.37 4.59
N GLY A 137 2.27 -7.67 3.42
CA GLY A 137 1.62 -8.63 2.54
C GLY A 137 2.25 -8.70 1.17
N LEU A 138 1.45 -9.00 0.19
CA LEU A 138 1.85 -9.16 -1.20
C LEU A 138 1.23 -8.08 -2.06
N ALA A 139 2.01 -7.62 -3.03
CA ALA A 139 1.54 -6.84 -4.15
C ALA A 139 1.81 -7.61 -5.43
N TRP A 140 0.89 -7.57 -6.38
CA TRP A 140 1.14 -8.09 -7.71
C TRP A 140 0.74 -7.07 -8.76
N PHE A 141 1.59 -7.02 -9.77
CA PHE A 141 1.48 -6.09 -10.89
C PHE A 141 1.33 -6.88 -12.16
N SER A 142 0.23 -6.63 -12.90
CA SER A 142 -0.05 -7.25 -14.18
C SER A 142 -0.17 -6.15 -15.24
N PRO A 143 0.93 -5.83 -15.94
CA PRO A 143 0.89 -4.89 -17.04
C PRO A 143 0.11 -5.45 -18.23
N SER A 144 -0.65 -4.59 -18.92
CA SER A 144 -1.30 -4.95 -20.18
C SER A 144 -0.28 -5.09 -21.30
N ASP A 145 -0.62 -5.83 -22.35
CA ASP A 145 0.21 -5.97 -23.55
C ASP A 145 0.57 -4.60 -24.13
N VAL A 146 1.85 -4.38 -24.39
CA VAL A 146 2.36 -3.14 -24.97
C VAL A 146 2.64 -3.37 -26.45
N GLN A 147 1.91 -2.68 -27.32
CA GLN A 147 2.21 -2.66 -28.75
C GLN A 147 3.29 -1.60 -29.02
N VAL A 148 4.48 -2.03 -29.38
CA VAL A 148 5.54 -1.13 -29.86
C VAL A 148 5.40 -1.01 -31.37
N GLN A 149 5.56 0.20 -31.92
CA GLN A 149 5.48 0.45 -33.35
C GLN A 149 6.35 -0.55 -34.13
N GLY A 150 5.72 -1.32 -35.04
CA GLY A 150 6.40 -2.27 -35.92
C GLY A 150 6.17 -3.75 -35.59
N ALA A 151 4.97 -4.15 -35.20
CA ALA A 151 4.54 -5.57 -35.07
C ALA A 151 5.22 -6.41 -33.97
N VAL A 152 5.83 -5.81 -32.99
CA VAL A 152 6.35 -6.53 -31.82
C VAL A 152 5.41 -6.30 -30.65
N THR A 153 4.65 -7.32 -30.27
CA THR A 153 3.87 -7.34 -29.02
C THR A 153 4.79 -7.81 -27.90
N ILE A 154 5.07 -6.94 -26.93
CA ILE A 154 5.77 -7.33 -25.71
C ILE A 154 4.72 -7.83 -24.73
N GLN A 155 4.83 -9.08 -24.31
CA GLN A 155 4.01 -9.66 -23.24
C GLN A 155 4.76 -9.51 -21.91
N PRO A 156 4.35 -8.55 -21.06
CA PRO A 156 4.96 -8.40 -19.75
C PRO A 156 4.56 -9.58 -18.87
N GLN A 157 5.45 -9.94 -17.93
CA GLN A 157 5.15 -10.98 -16.95
C GLN A 157 4.58 -10.36 -15.66
N ASP A 158 3.66 -11.09 -15.06
CA ASP A 158 3.14 -10.75 -13.73
C ASP A 158 4.28 -10.76 -12.71
N THR A 159 4.31 -9.73 -11.88
CA THR A 159 5.35 -9.58 -10.86
C THR A 159 4.72 -9.58 -9.48
N PHE A 160 5.19 -10.50 -8.64
CA PHE A 160 4.79 -10.57 -7.23
C PHE A 160 5.92 -10.02 -6.36
N VAL A 161 5.58 -9.12 -5.45
CA VAL A 161 6.53 -8.54 -4.51
C VAL A 161 5.93 -8.46 -3.11
N PHE A 162 6.79 -8.48 -2.13
CA PHE A 162 6.41 -8.20 -0.76
C PHE A 162 6.13 -6.70 -0.60
N ALA A 163 5.13 -6.33 0.20
CA ALA A 163 4.75 -4.95 0.37
C ALA A 163 4.39 -4.64 1.83
N PHE A 164 4.76 -3.43 2.26
CA PHE A 164 4.32 -2.84 3.51
C PHE A 164 3.28 -1.77 3.25
N ASN A 165 2.44 -1.49 4.24
CA ASN A 165 1.63 -0.29 4.26
C ASN A 165 1.74 0.43 5.61
N LEU A 166 1.53 1.74 5.55
CA LEU A 166 1.32 2.60 6.71
C LEU A 166 0.22 3.57 6.35
N GLY A 167 -0.75 3.73 7.22
CA GLY A 167 -1.88 4.59 6.97
C GLY A 167 -2.48 5.18 8.24
N GLY A 168 -3.48 6.01 8.01
CA GLY A 168 -4.27 6.58 9.08
C GLY A 168 -5.52 7.23 8.52
N GLY A 169 -6.42 7.58 9.41
CA GLY A 169 -7.69 8.15 9.01
C GLY A 169 -8.63 8.41 10.18
N VAL A 170 -9.89 8.54 9.83
CA VAL A 170 -10.98 8.76 10.79
C VAL A 170 -12.15 7.87 10.41
N LYS A 171 -12.71 7.18 11.40
CA LYS A 171 -14.02 6.53 11.32
C LYS A 171 -15.06 7.48 11.92
N TRP A 172 -16.12 7.71 11.18
CA TRP A 172 -17.26 8.51 11.64
C TRP A 172 -18.48 7.62 11.71
N TRP A 173 -18.84 7.20 12.91
CA TRP A 173 -19.96 6.33 13.16
C TRP A 173 -21.29 7.10 13.10
N LEU A 174 -22.14 6.73 12.17
CA LEU A 174 -23.49 7.29 12.00
C LEU A 174 -24.52 6.53 12.84
N SER A 175 -24.24 5.27 13.11
CA SER A 175 -25.03 4.40 14.01
C SER A 175 -24.09 3.37 14.67
N GLU A 176 -24.62 2.50 15.49
CA GLU A 176 -23.85 1.42 16.11
C GLU A 176 -23.26 0.44 15.09
N ALA A 177 -23.93 0.25 13.95
CA ALA A 177 -23.55 -0.72 12.92
C ALA A 177 -22.94 -0.10 11.66
N ILE A 178 -23.11 1.21 11.42
CA ILE A 178 -22.73 1.85 10.16
C ILE A 178 -21.93 3.11 10.41
N GLY A 179 -20.80 3.24 9.75
CA GLY A 179 -19.93 4.41 9.78
C GLY A 179 -19.31 4.71 8.43
N LEU A 180 -18.76 5.91 8.28
CA LEU A 180 -17.91 6.31 7.18
C LEU A 180 -16.44 6.23 7.62
N ARG A 181 -15.57 5.71 6.75
CA ARG A 181 -14.13 5.61 7.00
C ARG A 181 -13.38 6.41 5.94
N PHE A 182 -12.75 7.52 6.37
CA PHE A 182 -11.81 8.30 5.56
C PHE A 182 -10.41 7.82 5.87
N GLN A 183 -9.61 7.55 4.84
CA GLN A 183 -8.30 6.96 5.03
C GLN A 183 -7.30 7.43 4.00
N ALA A 184 -6.06 7.63 4.44
CA ALA A 184 -4.88 7.78 3.61
C ALA A 184 -3.89 6.64 3.93
N ARG A 185 -3.31 6.02 2.90
CA ARG A 185 -2.31 4.96 3.02
C ARG A 185 -1.11 5.23 2.12
N PHE A 186 0.06 4.89 2.64
CA PHE A 186 1.28 4.73 1.88
C PHE A 186 1.54 3.24 1.69
N LEU A 187 1.82 2.84 0.47
CA LEU A 187 2.06 1.47 0.06
C LEU A 187 3.49 1.39 -0.47
N MET A 188 4.28 0.47 0.05
CA MET A 188 5.71 0.33 -0.25
C MET A 188 6.00 -1.10 -0.72
N PRO A 189 5.88 -1.38 -2.02
CA PRO A 189 6.35 -2.64 -2.58
C PRO A 189 7.87 -2.71 -2.53
N VAL A 190 8.41 -3.81 -2.02
CA VAL A 190 9.85 -4.01 -1.82
C VAL A 190 10.38 -5.00 -2.85
N TYR A 191 11.28 -4.54 -3.68
CA TYR A 191 11.95 -5.36 -4.68
C TYR A 191 13.26 -5.87 -4.08
N PHE A 192 13.32 -7.14 -3.69
CA PHE A 192 14.50 -7.76 -3.09
C PHE A 192 15.63 -8.05 -4.07
N TYR A 193 15.31 -8.05 -5.39
CA TYR A 193 16.29 -8.23 -6.46
C TYR A 193 15.95 -7.33 -7.64
N SER A 194 16.95 -7.02 -8.44
CA SER A 194 16.78 -6.32 -9.73
C SER A 194 15.86 -7.15 -10.65
N GLY A 195 14.56 -7.03 -10.43
CA GLY A 195 13.55 -7.75 -11.19
C GLY A 195 13.50 -7.25 -12.64
N THR A 196 13.43 -8.18 -13.58
CA THR A 196 13.18 -7.87 -14.98
C THR A 196 11.68 -7.63 -15.12
N PHE A 197 11.24 -6.37 -15.24
CA PHE A 197 9.82 -6.02 -15.37
C PHE A 197 9.25 -6.35 -16.76
N ILE A 198 10.11 -6.36 -17.77
CA ILE A 198 9.70 -6.62 -19.16
C ILE A 198 10.80 -7.45 -19.80
N SER A 199 10.45 -8.63 -20.28
CA SER A 199 11.29 -9.45 -21.13
C SER A 199 10.74 -9.42 -22.55
N GLY A 200 11.46 -8.80 -23.46
CA GLY A 200 11.08 -8.80 -24.88
C GLY A 200 11.57 -10.07 -25.59
N PRO A 201 10.97 -10.45 -26.75
CA PRO A 201 11.33 -11.64 -27.51
C PRO A 201 12.78 -11.66 -28.00
N ASN A 202 13.48 -10.53 -27.99
CA ASN A 202 14.88 -10.40 -28.37
C ASN A 202 15.83 -10.23 -27.18
N GLY A 203 15.42 -10.65 -25.96
CA GLY A 203 16.27 -10.56 -24.77
C GLY A 203 16.41 -9.16 -24.16
N ALA A 204 15.69 -8.16 -24.70
CA ALA A 204 15.65 -6.83 -24.10
C ALA A 204 14.91 -6.89 -22.76
N SER A 205 15.62 -6.72 -21.67
CA SER A 205 15.04 -6.72 -20.33
C SER A 205 15.13 -5.32 -19.72
N LEU A 206 13.98 -4.79 -19.26
CA LEU A 206 13.94 -3.58 -18.46
C LEU A 206 14.25 -3.95 -17.01
N ARG A 207 15.46 -3.62 -16.54
CA ARG A 207 15.84 -3.82 -15.14
C ARG A 207 15.58 -2.53 -14.36
N VAL A 208 14.79 -2.65 -13.30
CA VAL A 208 14.70 -1.56 -12.32
C VAL A 208 15.96 -1.57 -11.48
N ASN A 209 16.80 -0.56 -11.67
CA ASN A 209 18.09 -0.45 -11.00
C ASN A 209 18.06 0.51 -9.81
N SER A 210 16.88 0.86 -9.32
CA SER A 210 16.75 1.76 -8.18
C SER A 210 16.56 0.96 -6.90
N GLY A 211 17.50 1.09 -5.98
CA GLY A 211 17.36 0.61 -4.60
C GLY A 211 16.37 1.44 -3.77
N ILE A 212 15.58 2.32 -4.39
CA ILE A 212 14.54 3.11 -3.76
C ILE A 212 13.21 2.39 -4.01
N PRO A 213 12.49 1.96 -2.95
CA PRO A 213 11.17 1.38 -3.11
C PRO A 213 10.25 2.40 -3.78
N MET A 214 9.45 1.94 -4.74
CA MET A 214 8.41 2.74 -5.35
C MET A 214 7.39 3.10 -4.27
N LEU A 215 7.22 4.40 -3.99
CA LEU A 215 6.22 4.86 -3.05
C LEU A 215 4.89 5.04 -3.78
N GLN A 216 3.87 4.40 -3.27
CA GLN A 216 2.50 4.52 -3.75
C GLN A 216 1.60 5.03 -2.64
N GLY A 217 0.48 5.61 -2.99
CA GLY A 217 -0.48 6.10 -2.02
C GLY A 217 -1.91 5.92 -2.49
N ASP A 218 -2.80 5.90 -1.52
CA ASP A 218 -4.24 5.75 -1.66
C ASP A 218 -4.92 6.75 -0.72
N LEU A 219 -5.89 7.48 -1.27
CA LEU A 219 -6.85 8.27 -0.50
C LEU A 219 -8.23 7.68 -0.75
N SER A 220 -8.84 7.13 0.27
CA SER A 220 -10.09 6.39 0.11
C SER A 220 -11.18 6.79 1.11
N LEU A 221 -12.41 6.58 0.65
CA LEU A 221 -13.63 6.66 1.43
C LEU A 221 -14.30 5.29 1.43
N GLY A 222 -14.61 4.77 2.60
CA GLY A 222 -15.27 3.49 2.80
C GLY A 222 -16.52 3.59 3.66
N LEU A 223 -17.35 2.57 3.55
CA LEU A 223 -18.49 2.35 4.42
C LEU A 223 -18.13 1.27 5.43
N ALA A 224 -17.90 1.65 6.70
CA ALA A 224 -17.63 0.71 7.77
C ALA A 224 -18.94 0.09 8.24
N ILE A 225 -19.05 -1.24 8.17
CA ILE A 225 -20.21 -2.02 8.56
C ILE A 225 -19.77 -3.00 9.64
N SER A 226 -20.40 -2.92 10.81
CA SER A 226 -20.14 -3.81 11.93
C SER A 226 -21.48 -4.45 12.34
N PRO A 227 -21.72 -5.70 11.94
CA PRO A 227 -22.96 -6.42 12.25
C PRO A 227 -23.07 -6.79 13.73
#